data_87922f21322d7fd823cc3d9ab73fe5e8
#
_entry.id   87922f21322d7fd823cc3d9ab73fe5e8
#
_cell.length_a   1.000
_cell.length_b   1.000
_cell.length_c   1.000
_cell.angle_alpha   90.00
_cell.angle_beta   90.00
_cell.angle_gamma   90.00
#
_symmetry.space_group_name_H-M   'P 1'
#
loop_
_entity.id
_entity.type
_entity.pdbx_description
1 polymer ?
#
loop_
_entity_poly.entity_id
_entity_poly.type
_entity_poly.pdbx_seq_one_letter_code
_entity_poly.pdbx_strand_id
1 'polypeptide(L)'
;MAQRKNYRADNTYIISTDSTDNPKLGAKILSDGRESLFLDFYLGYDMAISSKTGREYKRVNNKREYLKLYLWQAPRTPMERLQNKETLELAKKIRFERGQELLESVEGYRLRKSRDINFLDYFQSYIDNYTKKDYRMLVVALNRFVDFLNDTPEYSKFANKIKPSQITKDMVEAFTEYLQTRSVGEGARSIYARFKKVIKYAIEHDVMIKNPCTGITIKVDGQQLKKEVLSPDEIQQLIATHHEYENPNIRRAFIFCLYCGLRFCDVKDLTFANVDYSNKLLKFEQSKTKGHSANSGVVIPLNNGLLKLIGEPQRPEDRDGLIFPMPSYEMCSKALKRWVKRAGINKHITWHCARHSFAVNILNNGANIKTVANLLGHSGLKHTEKYTRAVDSLKEAAINSLPQIDVSNI
;
A
#
# COMPACT_ATOMS: atom_id res chain seq x y z
N MET A 1 20.79 44.79 -33.79
CA MET A 1 21.22 44.50 -35.17
C MET A 1 20.35 43.38 -35.71
N ALA A 2 19.61 43.59 -36.79
CA ALA A 2 18.80 42.54 -37.43
C ALA A 2 19.76 41.55 -38.11
N GLN A 3 19.79 40.30 -37.69
CA GLN A 3 20.55 39.25 -38.36
C GLN A 3 20.04 39.13 -39.82
N ARG A 4 20.96 39.20 -40.81
CA ARG A 4 20.62 38.96 -42.21
C ARG A 4 20.08 37.54 -42.37
N LYS A 5 18.80 37.42 -42.75
CA LYS A 5 18.17 36.15 -43.06
C LYS A 5 18.81 35.56 -44.32
N ASN A 6 19.52 34.44 -44.23
CA ASN A 6 20.02 33.70 -45.39
C ASN A 6 18.90 32.85 -45.97
N TYR A 7 18.29 33.33 -47.05
CA TYR A 7 17.21 32.62 -47.76
C TYR A 7 17.79 31.51 -48.64
N ARG A 8 17.15 30.35 -48.63
CA ARG A 8 17.38 29.24 -49.54
C ARG A 8 16.56 29.49 -50.85
N ALA A 9 16.86 28.74 -51.91
CA ALA A 9 16.18 28.86 -53.19
C ALA A 9 14.65 28.60 -53.14
N ASP A 10 14.16 27.94 -52.11
CA ASP A 10 12.75 27.64 -51.86
C ASP A 10 12.03 28.67 -50.97
N ASN A 11 12.56 29.86 -50.80
CA ASN A 11 12.08 30.93 -49.93
C ASN A 11 12.00 30.54 -48.45
N THR A 12 12.84 29.59 -47.99
CA THR A 12 12.94 29.19 -46.61
C THR A 12 14.21 29.73 -45.96
N TYR A 13 14.18 29.90 -44.64
CA TYR A 13 15.33 30.23 -43.83
C TYR A 13 15.25 29.53 -42.46
N ILE A 14 16.38 29.36 -41.78
CA ILE A 14 16.46 28.75 -40.46
C ILE A 14 16.46 29.84 -39.39
N ILE A 15 15.63 29.64 -38.35
CA ILE A 15 15.49 30.52 -37.18
C ILE A 15 16.40 30.07 -36.07
N SER A 16 16.62 28.74 -35.91
CA SER A 16 17.51 28.18 -34.88
C SER A 16 18.93 28.72 -35.05
N THR A 17 19.50 29.24 -33.99
CA THR A 17 20.85 29.81 -33.94
C THR A 17 21.93 28.80 -33.63
N ASP A 18 21.57 27.71 -32.96
CA ASP A 18 22.52 26.65 -32.62
C ASP A 18 22.68 25.66 -33.76
N SER A 19 23.93 25.44 -34.17
CA SER A 19 24.27 24.48 -35.24
C SER A 19 24.03 23.03 -34.87
N THR A 20 24.02 22.73 -33.56
CA THR A 20 23.83 21.40 -33.00
C THR A 20 22.36 21.01 -32.86
N ASP A 21 21.44 21.97 -33.01
CA ASP A 21 19.99 21.72 -32.96
C ASP A 21 19.54 20.69 -33.99
N ASN A 22 18.85 19.64 -33.55
CA ASN A 22 18.13 18.71 -34.43
C ASN A 22 16.82 18.28 -33.76
N PRO A 23 15.63 18.64 -34.32
CA PRO A 23 15.42 19.38 -35.58
C PRO A 23 15.72 20.87 -35.48
N LYS A 24 15.99 21.50 -36.61
CA LYS A 24 16.12 22.96 -36.74
C LYS A 24 14.75 23.59 -36.99
N LEU A 25 14.46 24.69 -36.29
CA LEU A 25 13.28 25.51 -36.53
C LEU A 25 13.55 26.45 -37.73
N GLY A 26 12.67 26.40 -38.70
CA GLY A 26 12.75 27.27 -39.88
C GLY A 26 11.39 27.90 -40.21
N ALA A 27 11.43 28.85 -41.11
CA ALA A 27 10.25 29.51 -41.68
C ALA A 27 10.29 29.53 -43.20
N LYS A 28 9.10 29.44 -43.83
CA LYS A 28 8.88 29.60 -45.27
C LYS A 28 8.00 30.81 -45.50
N ILE A 29 8.46 31.73 -46.35
CA ILE A 29 7.69 32.90 -46.73
C ILE A 29 6.53 32.48 -47.66
N LEU A 30 5.33 32.94 -47.35
CA LEU A 30 4.11 32.72 -48.11
C LEU A 30 3.78 33.99 -48.93
N SER A 31 3.02 33.83 -50.01
CA SER A 31 2.58 34.92 -50.89
C SER A 31 1.62 35.91 -50.23
N ASP A 32 1.01 35.51 -49.10
CA ASP A 32 0.05 36.32 -48.31
C ASP A 32 0.70 37.21 -47.25
N GLY A 33 2.04 37.32 -47.25
CA GLY A 33 2.78 38.15 -46.27
C GLY A 33 2.95 37.52 -44.89
N ARG A 34 2.69 36.21 -44.76
CA ARG A 34 2.97 35.41 -43.55
C ARG A 34 4.18 34.50 -43.76
N GLU A 35 4.70 33.99 -42.64
CA GLU A 35 5.78 33.01 -42.63
C GLU A 35 5.26 31.71 -41.96
N SER A 36 5.26 30.59 -42.67
CA SER A 36 4.88 29.29 -42.17
C SER A 36 6.06 28.63 -41.47
N LEU A 37 5.89 28.24 -40.18
CA LEU A 37 6.93 27.59 -39.39
C LEU A 37 7.03 26.09 -39.67
N PHE A 38 8.26 25.57 -39.74
CA PHE A 38 8.53 24.14 -39.93
C PHE A 38 9.73 23.68 -39.11
N LEU A 39 9.82 22.38 -38.88
CA LEU A 39 10.96 21.68 -38.31
C LEU A 39 11.71 20.93 -39.42
N ASP A 40 13.02 21.08 -39.48
CA ASP A 40 13.91 20.44 -40.46
C ASP A 40 14.77 19.39 -39.72
N PHE A 41 14.42 18.12 -39.88
CA PHE A 41 15.07 16.98 -39.21
C PHE A 41 16.23 16.49 -40.06
N TYR A 42 17.41 16.42 -39.49
CA TYR A 42 18.56 15.73 -40.07
C TYR A 42 18.54 14.27 -39.62
N LEU A 43 18.40 13.33 -40.55
CA LEU A 43 18.31 11.88 -40.31
C LEU A 43 19.57 11.12 -40.72
N GLY A 44 20.68 11.84 -40.94
CA GLY A 44 21.92 11.24 -41.42
C GLY A 44 22.15 11.41 -42.92
N TYR A 45 22.98 10.60 -43.50
CA TYR A 45 23.25 10.60 -44.93
C TYR A 45 23.42 9.16 -45.46
N ASP A 46 23.04 8.97 -46.73
CA ASP A 46 23.31 7.76 -47.47
C ASP A 46 24.40 8.00 -48.51
N MET A 47 25.16 6.97 -48.86
CA MET A 47 26.09 7.03 -49.99
C MET A 47 25.30 6.80 -51.28
N ALA A 48 25.36 7.72 -52.23
CA ALA A 48 24.69 7.63 -53.51
C ALA A 48 25.70 7.79 -54.66
N ILE A 49 25.46 7.18 -55.80
CA ILE A 49 26.30 7.30 -56.99
C ILE A 49 25.68 8.34 -57.91
N SER A 50 26.45 9.33 -58.34
CA SER A 50 26.02 10.36 -59.27
C SER A 50 25.79 9.77 -60.65
N SER A 51 24.57 9.93 -61.18
CA SER A 51 24.21 9.51 -62.55
C SER A 51 24.96 10.26 -63.66
N LYS A 52 25.54 11.42 -63.33
CA LYS A 52 26.29 12.27 -64.32
C LYS A 52 27.79 12.00 -64.31
N THR A 53 28.37 11.62 -63.12
CA THR A 53 29.81 11.52 -62.96
C THR A 53 30.31 10.16 -62.55
N GLY A 54 29.43 9.22 -62.17
CA GLY A 54 29.75 7.90 -61.66
C GLY A 54 30.44 7.88 -60.28
N ARG A 55 30.62 9.06 -59.64
CA ARG A 55 31.29 9.17 -58.36
C ARG A 55 30.29 9.05 -57.19
N GLU A 56 30.74 8.40 -56.13
CA GLU A 56 30.01 8.35 -54.86
C GLU A 56 29.97 9.74 -54.21
N TYR A 57 28.79 10.09 -53.67
CA TYR A 57 28.60 11.31 -52.88
C TYR A 57 27.67 11.08 -51.72
N LYS A 58 27.81 11.86 -50.64
CA LYS A 58 26.94 11.85 -49.48
C LYS A 58 25.64 12.55 -49.79
N ARG A 59 24.53 11.77 -49.84
CA ARG A 59 23.18 12.31 -49.96
C ARG A 59 22.62 12.50 -48.56
N VAL A 60 22.34 13.74 -48.18
CA VAL A 60 21.78 14.10 -46.87
C VAL A 60 20.30 13.75 -46.83
N ASN A 61 19.88 13.01 -45.80
CA ASN A 61 18.49 12.68 -45.56
C ASN A 61 17.87 13.68 -44.59
N ASN A 62 17.00 14.55 -45.09
CA ASN A 62 16.25 15.53 -44.33
C ASN A 62 14.76 15.24 -44.42
N LYS A 63 14.06 15.36 -43.29
CA LYS A 63 12.59 15.33 -43.22
C LYS A 63 12.09 16.67 -42.71
N ARG A 64 11.10 17.26 -43.39
CA ARG A 64 10.50 18.54 -43.01
C ARG A 64 9.07 18.31 -42.50
N GLU A 65 8.75 18.90 -41.34
CA GLU A 65 7.43 18.88 -40.71
C GLU A 65 6.91 20.32 -40.56
N TYR A 66 5.79 20.65 -41.17
CA TYR A 66 5.16 21.96 -41.02
C TYR A 66 4.27 21.99 -39.77
N LEU A 67 4.48 23.03 -38.92
CA LEU A 67 3.80 23.13 -37.61
C LEU A 67 2.38 23.71 -37.71
N LYS A 68 1.96 24.22 -38.86
CA LYS A 68 0.72 25.00 -39.06
C LYS A 68 0.65 26.24 -38.18
N LEU A 69 1.80 26.77 -37.79
CA LEU A 69 1.98 28.03 -37.07
C LEU A 69 2.52 29.09 -38.02
N TYR A 70 2.02 30.30 -37.90
CA TYR A 70 2.30 31.37 -38.83
C TYR A 70 2.77 32.62 -38.09
N LEU A 71 3.77 33.32 -38.65
CA LEU A 71 4.23 34.62 -38.19
C LEU A 71 3.87 35.69 -39.25
N TRP A 72 3.62 36.89 -38.81
CA TRP A 72 3.56 38.06 -39.68
C TRP A 72 4.96 38.43 -40.11
N GLN A 73 5.24 38.51 -41.43
CA GLN A 73 6.56 38.84 -41.96
C GLN A 73 6.97 40.29 -41.61
N ALA A 74 6.01 41.22 -41.64
CA ALA A 74 6.19 42.60 -41.29
C ALA A 74 5.09 43.07 -40.34
N PRO A 75 5.18 42.76 -39.02
CA PRO A 75 4.13 43.11 -38.05
C PRO A 75 4.06 44.64 -37.86
N ARG A 76 2.90 45.23 -38.14
CA ARG A 76 2.66 46.67 -38.07
C ARG A 76 2.13 47.12 -36.73
N THR A 77 1.29 46.30 -36.08
CA THR A 77 0.63 46.63 -34.80
C THR A 77 1.36 45.98 -33.59
N PRO A 78 1.23 46.57 -32.39
CA PRO A 78 1.74 45.92 -31.15
C PRO A 78 1.17 44.53 -30.93
N MET A 79 -0.10 44.28 -31.30
CA MET A 79 -0.78 42.99 -31.18
C MET A 79 -0.11 41.92 -32.07
N GLU A 80 0.16 42.25 -33.34
CA GLU A 80 0.86 41.33 -34.26
C GLU A 80 2.27 40.97 -33.78
N ARG A 81 2.97 41.93 -33.16
CA ARG A 81 4.29 41.68 -32.54
C ARG A 81 4.20 40.74 -31.36
N LEU A 82 3.18 40.90 -30.51
CA LEU A 82 2.93 40.02 -29.39
C LEU A 82 2.58 38.60 -29.87
N GLN A 83 1.68 38.50 -30.85
CA GLN A 83 1.30 37.22 -31.45
C GLN A 83 2.49 36.50 -32.06
N ASN A 84 3.36 37.21 -32.79
CA ASN A 84 4.60 36.63 -33.33
C ASN A 84 5.51 36.09 -32.23
N LYS A 85 5.64 36.83 -31.13
CA LYS A 85 6.45 36.40 -29.97
C LYS A 85 5.91 35.11 -29.35
N GLU A 86 4.61 35.07 -29.07
CA GLU A 86 3.95 33.90 -28.44
C GLU A 86 3.99 32.67 -29.36
N THR A 87 3.73 32.88 -30.67
CA THR A 87 3.80 31.81 -31.69
C THR A 87 5.22 31.26 -31.82
N LEU A 88 6.23 32.14 -31.77
CA LEU A 88 7.64 31.70 -31.84
C LEU A 88 8.06 30.92 -30.61
N GLU A 89 7.63 31.34 -29.41
CA GLU A 89 7.90 30.61 -28.16
C GLU A 89 7.20 29.24 -28.15
N LEU A 90 5.98 29.15 -28.68
CA LEU A 90 5.29 27.88 -28.87
C LEU A 90 6.05 26.96 -29.85
N ALA A 91 6.50 27.50 -30.98
CA ALA A 91 7.27 26.73 -31.96
C ALA A 91 8.60 26.22 -31.39
N LYS A 92 9.28 27.00 -30.54
CA LYS A 92 10.51 26.58 -29.87
C LYS A 92 10.24 25.41 -28.88
N LYS A 93 9.11 25.44 -28.14
CA LYS A 93 8.69 24.34 -27.27
C LYS A 93 8.43 23.07 -28.07
N ILE A 94 7.66 23.19 -29.20
CA ILE A 94 7.39 22.04 -30.07
C ILE A 94 8.71 21.49 -30.66
N ARG A 95 9.63 22.36 -31.11
CA ARG A 95 10.96 21.93 -31.56
C ARG A 95 11.69 21.11 -30.50
N PHE A 96 11.72 21.59 -29.26
CA PHE A 96 12.37 20.91 -28.18
C PHE A 96 11.76 19.52 -27.94
N GLU A 97 10.41 19.41 -27.87
CA GLU A 97 9.70 18.14 -27.71
C GLU A 97 10.01 17.16 -28.84
N ARG A 98 10.01 17.66 -30.09
CA ARG A 98 10.32 16.82 -31.29
C ARG A 98 11.80 16.39 -31.33
N GLY A 99 12.71 17.24 -30.87
CA GLY A 99 14.12 16.89 -30.73
C GLY A 99 14.34 15.78 -29.72
N GLN A 100 13.61 15.85 -28.64
CA GLN A 100 13.61 14.81 -27.61
C GLN A 100 13.05 13.47 -28.15
N GLU A 101 11.94 13.51 -28.89
CA GLU A 101 11.37 12.31 -29.55
C GLU A 101 12.35 11.67 -30.55
N LEU A 102 13.13 12.48 -31.24
CA LEU A 102 14.16 11.99 -32.17
C LEU A 102 15.29 11.27 -31.44
N LEU A 103 15.80 11.84 -30.36
CA LEU A 103 16.81 11.21 -29.49
C LEU A 103 16.34 9.89 -28.91
N GLU A 104 15.07 9.82 -28.49
CA GLU A 104 14.45 8.58 -28.02
C GLU A 104 14.46 7.47 -29.09
N SER A 105 14.17 7.85 -30.33
CA SER A 105 14.07 6.88 -31.44
C SER A 105 15.43 6.39 -31.92
N VAL A 106 16.50 7.23 -31.85
CA VAL A 106 17.82 6.93 -32.39
C VAL A 106 18.75 6.32 -31.34
N GLU A 107 18.69 6.79 -30.07
CA GLU A 107 19.63 6.40 -29.03
C GLU A 107 19.00 5.51 -27.94
N GLY A 108 17.72 5.14 -28.07
CA GLY A 108 17.02 4.31 -27.09
C GLY A 108 16.73 4.99 -25.76
N TYR A 109 16.98 6.29 -25.65
CA TYR A 109 16.57 7.09 -24.49
C TYR A 109 15.06 7.29 -24.53
N ARG A 110 14.33 6.56 -23.71
CA ARG A 110 12.88 6.77 -23.53
C ARG A 110 12.65 7.97 -22.63
N LEU A 111 12.41 9.12 -23.20
CA LEU A 111 11.69 10.17 -22.48
C LEU A 111 10.26 9.69 -22.25
N ARG A 112 9.84 9.80 -20.99
CA ARG A 112 8.53 9.29 -20.55
C ARG A 112 7.44 10.06 -21.27
N LYS A 113 6.83 9.47 -22.31
CA LYS A 113 5.56 9.97 -22.81
C LYS A 113 4.57 9.97 -21.65
N SER A 114 3.99 11.15 -21.36
CA SER A 114 2.83 11.23 -20.47
C SER A 114 1.72 10.40 -21.11
N ARG A 115 1.66 9.10 -20.77
CA ARG A 115 0.53 8.26 -21.18
C ARG A 115 -0.72 8.88 -20.55
N ASP A 116 -1.79 9.00 -21.33
CA ASP A 116 -3.10 9.42 -20.81
C ASP A 116 -3.70 8.27 -19.97
N ILE A 117 -3.02 7.98 -18.84
CA ILE A 117 -3.36 6.90 -17.93
C ILE A 117 -4.32 7.46 -16.90
N ASN A 118 -5.47 6.81 -16.74
CA ASN A 118 -6.31 7.00 -15.57
C ASN A 118 -5.69 6.21 -14.41
N PHE A 119 -5.31 6.87 -13.33
CA PHE A 119 -4.70 6.22 -12.17
C PHE A 119 -5.66 5.26 -11.46
N LEU A 120 -6.97 5.49 -11.51
CA LEU A 120 -7.96 4.58 -10.92
C LEU A 120 -7.97 3.23 -11.64
N ASP A 121 -7.96 3.25 -12.98
CA ASP A 121 -7.89 2.03 -13.80
C ASP A 121 -6.54 1.32 -13.63
N TYR A 122 -5.47 2.09 -13.51
CA TYR A 122 -4.14 1.56 -13.22
C TYR A 122 -4.09 0.87 -11.87
N PHE A 123 -4.70 1.46 -10.83
CA PHE A 123 -4.80 0.88 -9.50
C PHE A 123 -5.62 -0.41 -9.54
N GLN A 124 -6.76 -0.41 -10.25
CA GLN A 124 -7.58 -1.62 -10.43
C GLN A 124 -6.78 -2.72 -11.13
N SER A 125 -6.07 -2.42 -12.22
CA SER A 125 -5.20 -3.37 -12.91
C SER A 125 -4.10 -3.93 -12.01
N TYR A 126 -3.55 -3.11 -11.11
CA TYR A 126 -2.61 -3.60 -10.10
C TYR A 126 -3.26 -4.61 -9.15
N ILE A 127 -4.52 -4.37 -8.73
CA ILE A 127 -5.29 -5.29 -7.87
C ILE A 127 -5.55 -6.61 -8.59
N ASP A 128 -5.98 -6.55 -9.86
CA ASP A 128 -6.36 -7.72 -10.65
C ASP A 128 -5.17 -8.69 -10.87
N ASN A 129 -3.97 -8.14 -10.96
CA ASN A 129 -2.73 -8.91 -11.09
C ASN A 129 -2.08 -9.29 -9.75
N TYR A 130 -2.72 -8.94 -8.61
CA TYR A 130 -2.12 -9.11 -7.29
C TYR A 130 -2.48 -10.45 -6.65
N THR A 131 -1.48 -11.30 -6.38
CA THR A 131 -1.66 -12.69 -5.91
C THR A 131 -1.52 -12.88 -4.39
N LYS A 132 -1.10 -11.85 -3.63
CA LYS A 132 -0.85 -11.99 -2.19
C LYS A 132 -2.14 -11.89 -1.36
N LYS A 133 -2.10 -12.47 -0.16
CA LYS A 133 -3.26 -12.59 0.77
C LYS A 133 -3.91 -11.25 1.19
N ASP A 134 -3.21 -10.12 1.06
CA ASP A 134 -3.71 -8.80 1.45
C ASP A 134 -4.44 -8.04 0.32
N TYR A 135 -4.80 -8.71 -0.78
CA TYR A 135 -5.48 -8.09 -1.92
C TYR A 135 -6.76 -7.33 -1.53
N ARG A 136 -7.54 -7.87 -0.56
CA ARG A 136 -8.75 -7.20 -0.06
C ARG A 136 -8.48 -5.82 0.51
N MET A 137 -7.32 -5.62 1.13
CA MET A 137 -6.94 -4.30 1.66
C MET A 137 -6.55 -3.31 0.57
N LEU A 138 -6.09 -3.79 -0.59
CA LEU A 138 -5.87 -2.95 -1.77
C LEU A 138 -7.20 -2.49 -2.36
N VAL A 139 -8.19 -3.39 -2.46
CA VAL A 139 -9.56 -3.04 -2.88
C VAL A 139 -10.14 -1.97 -1.95
N VAL A 140 -10.03 -2.14 -0.63
CA VAL A 140 -10.47 -1.13 0.34
C VAL A 140 -9.73 0.19 0.14
N ALA A 141 -8.44 0.17 -0.16
CA ALA A 141 -7.65 1.38 -0.38
C ALA A 141 -8.10 2.13 -1.64
N LEU A 142 -8.36 1.42 -2.74
CA LEU A 142 -8.92 2.02 -3.96
C LEU A 142 -10.31 2.63 -3.69
N ASN A 143 -11.23 1.87 -3.09
CA ASN A 143 -12.58 2.35 -2.80
C ASN A 143 -12.54 3.60 -1.89
N ARG A 144 -11.70 3.62 -0.86
CA ARG A 144 -11.54 4.79 0.01
C ARG A 144 -10.95 6.00 -0.72
N PHE A 145 -10.08 5.79 -1.69
CA PHE A 145 -9.58 6.88 -2.51
C PHE A 145 -10.66 7.42 -3.46
N VAL A 146 -11.46 6.54 -4.05
CA VAL A 146 -12.62 6.94 -4.86
C VAL A 146 -13.68 7.66 -4.02
N ASP A 147 -14.00 7.14 -2.83
CA ASP A 147 -14.91 7.80 -1.87
C ASP A 147 -14.40 9.22 -1.53
N PHE A 148 -13.09 9.37 -1.24
CA PHE A 148 -12.46 10.65 -0.98
C PHE A 148 -12.62 11.65 -2.13
N LEU A 149 -12.37 11.20 -3.36
CA LEU A 149 -12.53 12.04 -4.54
C LEU A 149 -13.99 12.48 -4.73
N ASN A 150 -14.97 11.61 -4.46
CA ASN A 150 -16.38 11.95 -4.57
C ASN A 150 -16.86 12.88 -3.43
N ASP A 151 -16.45 12.60 -2.20
CA ASP A 151 -16.95 13.29 -1.00
C ASP A 151 -16.29 14.67 -0.78
N THR A 152 -15.16 14.94 -1.45
CA THR A 152 -14.40 16.18 -1.28
C THR A 152 -14.63 17.11 -2.48
N PRO A 153 -15.36 18.25 -2.31
CA PRO A 153 -15.75 19.12 -3.42
C PRO A 153 -14.59 19.58 -4.31
N GLU A 154 -13.43 19.85 -3.71
CA GLU A 154 -12.21 20.29 -4.40
C GLU A 154 -11.69 19.24 -5.40
N TYR A 155 -11.87 17.95 -5.08
CA TYR A 155 -11.35 16.84 -5.87
C TYR A 155 -12.42 16.08 -6.66
N SER A 156 -13.70 16.44 -6.56
CA SER A 156 -14.83 15.74 -7.19
C SER A 156 -14.72 15.65 -8.73
N LYS A 157 -14.09 16.63 -9.36
CA LYS A 157 -13.77 16.62 -10.80
C LYS A 157 -12.86 15.46 -11.23
N PHE A 158 -12.18 14.82 -10.30
CA PHE A 158 -11.28 13.69 -10.53
C PHE A 158 -11.90 12.32 -10.22
N ALA A 159 -13.15 12.28 -9.76
CA ALA A 159 -13.82 11.06 -9.30
C ALA A 159 -13.87 9.93 -10.32
N ASN A 160 -13.99 10.28 -11.62
CA ASN A 160 -14.04 9.30 -12.71
C ASN A 160 -12.69 9.11 -13.43
N LYS A 161 -11.85 10.15 -13.44
CA LYS A 161 -10.56 10.11 -14.13
C LYS A 161 -9.58 11.06 -13.47
N ILE A 162 -8.47 10.51 -13.02
CA ILE A 162 -7.35 11.27 -12.49
C ILE A 162 -6.04 10.78 -13.13
N LYS A 163 -5.25 11.73 -13.66
CA LYS A 163 -3.92 11.39 -14.19
C LYS A 163 -2.93 11.22 -13.03
N PRO A 164 -1.93 10.34 -13.15
CA PRO A 164 -0.88 10.17 -12.13
C PRO A 164 -0.20 11.48 -11.71
N SER A 165 0.01 12.41 -12.67
CA SER A 165 0.59 13.73 -12.41
C SER A 165 -0.29 14.70 -11.62
N GLN A 166 -1.60 14.43 -11.53
CA GLN A 166 -2.58 15.25 -10.79
C GLN A 166 -2.68 14.84 -9.31
N ILE A 167 -2.10 13.70 -8.93
CA ILE A 167 -2.02 13.28 -7.53
C ILE A 167 -0.88 14.07 -6.88
N THR A 168 -1.23 15.19 -6.26
CA THR A 168 -0.29 16.08 -5.60
C THR A 168 -0.06 15.67 -4.14
N LYS A 169 0.97 16.26 -3.52
CA LYS A 169 1.24 16.05 -2.09
C LYS A 169 0.07 16.53 -1.22
N ASP A 170 -0.49 17.69 -1.52
CA ASP A 170 -1.62 18.28 -0.79
C ASP A 170 -2.87 17.39 -0.88
N MET A 171 -3.15 16.80 -2.06
CA MET A 171 -4.22 15.82 -2.23
C MET A 171 -3.99 14.58 -1.36
N VAL A 172 -2.75 14.09 -1.25
CA VAL A 172 -2.44 12.93 -0.41
C VAL A 172 -2.54 13.28 1.08
N GLU A 173 -2.17 14.49 1.49
CA GLU A 173 -2.36 14.99 2.86
C GLU A 173 -3.86 15.05 3.19
N ALA A 174 -4.69 15.68 2.35
CA ALA A 174 -6.15 15.69 2.50
C ALA A 174 -6.76 14.28 2.53
N PHE A 175 -6.25 13.35 1.70
CA PHE A 175 -6.68 11.95 1.74
C PHE A 175 -6.35 11.27 3.07
N THR A 176 -5.18 11.55 3.66
CA THR A 176 -4.85 10.98 4.98
C THR A 176 -5.72 11.53 6.10
N GLU A 177 -6.10 12.79 6.05
CA GLU A 177 -7.07 13.40 6.97
C GLU A 177 -8.45 12.76 6.80
N TYR A 178 -8.94 12.62 5.56
CA TYR A 178 -10.19 11.92 5.28
C TYR A 178 -10.20 10.49 5.82
N LEU A 179 -9.11 9.75 5.67
CA LEU A 179 -9.01 8.39 6.22
C LEU A 179 -9.12 8.38 7.75
N GLN A 180 -8.57 9.39 8.43
CA GLN A 180 -8.60 9.47 9.90
C GLN A 180 -10.00 9.79 10.43
N THR A 181 -10.83 10.53 9.68
CA THR A 181 -12.24 10.77 10.04
C THR A 181 -13.12 9.52 9.86
N ARG A 182 -12.77 8.63 8.92
CA ARG A 182 -13.55 7.44 8.54
C ARG A 182 -13.09 6.13 9.18
N SER A 183 -11.92 6.11 9.79
CA SER A 183 -11.32 4.88 10.34
C SER A 183 -10.68 5.14 11.69
N VAL A 184 -11.05 4.35 12.68
CA VAL A 184 -10.47 4.43 14.02
C VAL A 184 -9.19 3.60 14.11
N GLY A 185 -8.17 4.11 14.78
CA GLY A 185 -6.95 3.40 15.10
C GLY A 185 -6.07 3.05 13.88
N GLU A 186 -5.61 1.81 13.79
CA GLU A 186 -4.69 1.38 12.72
C GLU A 186 -5.35 1.24 11.33
N GLY A 187 -6.67 1.37 11.23
CA GLY A 187 -7.40 1.21 9.98
C GLY A 187 -6.95 2.20 8.91
N ALA A 188 -6.95 3.50 9.24
CA ALA A 188 -6.48 4.56 8.34
C ALA A 188 -5.03 4.33 7.88
N ARG A 189 -4.13 4.03 8.83
CA ARG A 189 -2.73 3.73 8.55
C ARG A 189 -2.55 2.53 7.63
N SER A 190 -3.36 1.48 7.84
CA SER A 190 -3.31 0.26 7.02
C SER A 190 -3.78 0.52 5.59
N ILE A 191 -4.86 1.28 5.40
CA ILE A 191 -5.39 1.69 4.09
C ILE A 191 -4.35 2.54 3.35
N TYR A 192 -3.81 3.57 4.02
CA TYR A 192 -2.79 4.43 3.45
C TYR A 192 -1.51 3.69 3.06
N ALA A 193 -1.09 2.69 3.83
CA ALA A 193 0.06 1.86 3.48
C ALA A 193 -0.15 1.10 2.16
N ARG A 194 -1.39 0.66 1.84
CA ARG A 194 -1.73 0.00 0.58
C ARG A 194 -1.78 1.01 -0.57
N PHE A 195 -2.32 2.19 -0.35
CA PHE A 195 -2.25 3.28 -1.32
C PHE A 195 -0.79 3.61 -1.69
N LYS A 196 0.07 3.84 -0.68
CA LYS A 196 1.51 4.06 -0.90
C LYS A 196 2.19 2.95 -1.69
N LYS A 197 1.78 1.71 -1.49
CA LYS A 197 2.32 0.55 -2.21
C LYS A 197 2.06 0.66 -3.71
N VAL A 198 0.86 1.09 -4.12
CA VAL A 198 0.52 1.27 -5.53
C VAL A 198 1.23 2.50 -6.12
N ILE A 199 1.33 3.60 -5.37
CA ILE A 199 2.13 4.76 -5.77
C ILE A 199 3.58 4.37 -6.02
N LYS A 200 4.19 3.60 -5.12
CA LYS A 200 5.56 3.10 -5.28
C LYS A 200 5.71 2.24 -6.54
N TYR A 201 4.78 1.33 -6.77
CA TYR A 201 4.74 0.50 -7.96
C TYR A 201 4.58 1.34 -9.24
N ALA A 202 3.76 2.39 -9.21
CA ALA A 202 3.60 3.31 -10.33
C ALA A 202 4.89 4.08 -10.68
N ILE A 203 5.71 4.39 -9.67
CA ILE A 203 7.02 5.01 -9.87
C ILE A 203 8.02 4.02 -10.46
N GLU A 204 8.06 2.80 -9.92
CA GLU A 204 8.93 1.72 -10.39
C GLU A 204 8.64 1.32 -11.86
N HIS A 205 7.41 1.58 -12.34
CA HIS A 205 6.96 1.29 -13.73
C HIS A 205 6.84 2.55 -14.60
N ASP A 206 7.48 3.64 -14.20
CA ASP A 206 7.53 4.89 -14.97
C ASP A 206 6.16 5.54 -15.29
N VAL A 207 5.13 5.19 -14.51
CA VAL A 207 3.80 5.80 -14.59
C VAL A 207 3.74 7.12 -13.81
N MET A 208 4.55 7.24 -12.75
CA MET A 208 4.70 8.46 -11.95
C MET A 208 6.17 8.86 -11.84
N ILE A 209 6.44 10.17 -11.93
CA ILE A 209 7.82 10.72 -11.84
C ILE A 209 8.20 11.02 -10.39
N LYS A 210 7.26 11.58 -9.61
CA LYS A 210 7.50 12.00 -8.23
C LYS A 210 6.61 11.21 -7.28
N ASN A 211 7.11 10.97 -6.08
CA ASN A 211 6.34 10.32 -5.02
C ASN A 211 5.56 11.35 -4.20
N PRO A 212 4.24 11.50 -4.38
CA PRO A 212 3.45 12.46 -3.62
C PRO A 212 3.28 12.09 -2.14
N CYS A 213 3.61 10.84 -1.77
CA CYS A 213 3.48 10.35 -0.39
C CYS A 213 4.73 10.63 0.48
N THR A 214 5.76 11.30 -0.08
CA THR A 214 7.02 11.54 0.64
C THR A 214 6.78 12.43 1.86
N GLY A 215 7.25 11.98 3.03
CA GLY A 215 7.12 12.72 4.30
C GLY A 215 5.73 12.58 4.96
N ILE A 216 4.72 12.02 4.27
CA ILE A 216 3.36 11.89 4.83
C ILE A 216 3.23 10.58 5.60
N THR A 217 2.80 10.67 6.85
CA THR A 217 2.55 9.52 7.73
C THR A 217 1.29 9.73 8.56
N ILE A 218 0.50 8.67 8.73
CA ILE A 218 -0.64 8.70 9.66
C ILE A 218 -0.13 8.32 11.04
N LYS A 219 -0.24 9.25 11.98
CA LYS A 219 0.01 8.99 13.41
C LYS A 219 -1.21 8.27 13.98
N VAL A 220 -0.98 7.15 14.63
CA VAL A 220 -2.02 6.41 15.36
C VAL A 220 -1.77 6.66 16.84
N ASP A 221 -2.77 7.20 17.54
CA ASP A 221 -2.71 7.30 18.98
C ASP A 221 -2.77 5.89 19.58
N GLY A 222 -1.66 5.43 20.13
CA GLY A 222 -1.55 4.11 20.73
C GLY A 222 -2.37 3.93 22.01
N GLN A 223 -2.94 5.00 22.55
CA GLN A 223 -3.78 4.94 23.75
C GLN A 223 -5.23 4.56 23.47
N GLN A 224 -5.74 4.74 22.24
CA GLN A 224 -7.14 4.44 21.91
C GLN A 224 -7.44 2.95 21.74
N LEU A 225 -6.46 2.08 21.70
CA LEU A 225 -6.63 0.64 21.54
C LEU A 225 -6.51 -0.12 22.86
N LYS A 226 -7.27 0.27 23.89
CA LYS A 226 -7.53 -0.63 25.03
C LYS A 226 -8.39 -1.80 24.51
N LYS A 227 -7.72 -2.88 24.11
CA LYS A 227 -8.41 -4.12 23.77
C LYS A 227 -8.98 -4.71 25.05
N GLU A 228 -10.27 -5.09 24.99
CA GLU A 228 -10.94 -5.71 26.11
C GLU A 228 -10.26 -7.03 26.49
N VAL A 229 -10.08 -7.22 27.79
CA VAL A 229 -9.47 -8.39 28.40
C VAL A 229 -10.43 -8.92 29.46
N LEU A 230 -10.63 -10.22 29.49
CA LEU A 230 -11.37 -10.89 30.55
C LEU A 230 -10.45 -11.14 31.77
N SER A 231 -10.89 -10.70 32.93
CA SER A 231 -10.24 -11.05 34.18
C SER A 231 -10.44 -12.54 34.53
N PRO A 232 -9.65 -13.12 35.44
CA PRO A 232 -9.89 -14.48 35.92
C PRO A 232 -11.33 -14.73 36.40
N ASP A 233 -11.92 -13.78 37.14
CA ASP A 233 -13.29 -13.88 37.67
C ASP A 233 -14.32 -13.86 36.54
N GLU A 234 -14.16 -12.96 35.56
CA GLU A 234 -15.03 -12.91 34.35
C GLU A 234 -14.91 -14.19 33.53
N ILE A 235 -13.73 -14.79 33.45
CA ILE A 235 -13.53 -16.09 32.79
C ILE A 235 -14.32 -17.19 33.55
N GLN A 236 -14.26 -17.25 34.88
CA GLN A 236 -15.03 -18.21 35.67
C GLN A 236 -16.54 -17.96 35.51
N GLN A 237 -16.98 -16.70 35.54
CA GLN A 237 -18.38 -16.34 35.31
C GLN A 237 -18.86 -16.81 33.93
N LEU A 238 -18.03 -16.60 32.89
CA LEU A 238 -18.34 -17.06 31.54
C LEU A 238 -18.42 -18.59 31.47
N ILE A 239 -17.47 -19.30 32.09
CA ILE A 239 -17.46 -20.75 32.14
C ILE A 239 -18.69 -21.30 32.88
N ALA A 240 -19.13 -20.68 33.96
CA ALA A 240 -20.30 -21.06 34.71
C ALA A 240 -21.62 -20.81 33.98
N THR A 241 -21.64 -19.88 33.03
CA THR A 241 -22.82 -19.54 32.25
C THR A 241 -23.13 -20.62 31.19
N HIS A 242 -24.38 -21.07 31.14
CA HIS A 242 -24.80 -22.08 30.17
C HIS A 242 -24.72 -21.59 28.71
N HIS A 243 -24.51 -22.55 27.79
CA HIS A 243 -24.31 -22.30 26.37
C HIS A 243 -25.29 -23.17 25.56
N GLU A 244 -26.57 -23.14 25.94
CA GLU A 244 -27.62 -23.95 25.33
C GLU A 244 -27.92 -23.45 23.91
N TYR A 245 -28.38 -24.37 23.08
CA TYR A 245 -28.75 -24.14 21.66
C TYR A 245 -27.62 -23.66 20.76
N GLU A 246 -26.39 -23.70 21.22
CA GLU A 246 -25.21 -23.34 20.42
C GLU A 246 -24.30 -24.57 20.23
N ASN A 247 -23.49 -24.57 19.17
CA ASN A 247 -22.52 -25.63 18.97
C ASN A 247 -21.53 -25.71 20.17
N PRO A 248 -21.47 -26.84 20.90
CA PRO A 248 -20.66 -26.97 22.12
C PRO A 248 -19.17 -26.77 21.86
N ASN A 249 -18.70 -27.04 20.62
CA ASN A 249 -17.30 -26.84 20.25
C ASN A 249 -16.89 -25.36 20.24
N ILE A 250 -17.84 -24.42 20.04
CA ILE A 250 -17.55 -22.98 20.12
C ILE A 250 -17.13 -22.62 21.55
N ARG A 251 -17.88 -23.10 22.55
CA ARG A 251 -17.56 -22.90 23.97
C ARG A 251 -16.22 -23.52 24.32
N ARG A 252 -16.04 -24.81 23.98
CA ARG A 252 -14.80 -25.56 24.26
C ARG A 252 -13.58 -24.87 23.65
N ALA A 253 -13.65 -24.48 22.37
CA ALA A 253 -12.58 -23.81 21.64
C ALA A 253 -12.24 -22.42 22.20
N PHE A 254 -13.28 -21.64 22.60
CA PHE A 254 -13.05 -20.32 23.17
C PHE A 254 -12.36 -20.40 24.53
N ILE A 255 -12.83 -21.31 25.40
CA ILE A 255 -12.17 -21.57 26.69
C ILE A 255 -10.73 -22.04 26.46
N PHE A 256 -10.51 -22.94 25.50
CA PHE A 256 -9.18 -23.40 25.16
C PHE A 256 -8.27 -22.21 24.70
N CYS A 257 -8.79 -21.28 23.91
CA CYS A 257 -8.05 -20.07 23.53
C CYS A 257 -7.73 -19.14 24.71
N LEU A 258 -8.61 -19.08 25.74
CA LEU A 258 -8.35 -18.29 26.96
C LEU A 258 -7.16 -18.83 27.77
N TYR A 259 -6.84 -20.13 27.65
CA TYR A 259 -5.75 -20.78 28.37
C TYR A 259 -4.53 -21.16 27.54
N CYS A 260 -4.62 -21.05 26.21
CA CYS A 260 -3.50 -21.35 25.29
C CYS A 260 -3.10 -20.18 24.42
N GLY A 261 -3.90 -19.11 24.37
CA GLY A 261 -3.60 -17.91 23.58
C GLY A 261 -3.66 -18.11 22.06
N LEU A 262 -4.32 -19.15 21.53
CA LEU A 262 -4.40 -19.41 20.10
C LEU A 262 -5.24 -18.35 19.37
N ARG A 263 -4.97 -18.17 18.06
CA ARG A 263 -5.86 -17.41 17.18
C ARG A 263 -7.03 -18.30 16.72
N PHE A 264 -8.14 -17.69 16.35
CA PHE A 264 -9.29 -18.42 15.82
C PHE A 264 -8.93 -19.33 14.62
N CYS A 265 -8.14 -18.80 13.68
CA CYS A 265 -7.71 -19.61 12.53
C CYS A 265 -6.89 -20.83 12.92
N ASP A 266 -6.05 -20.69 13.95
CA ASP A 266 -5.21 -21.80 14.41
C ASP A 266 -6.05 -22.85 15.16
N VAL A 267 -6.90 -22.43 16.12
CA VAL A 267 -7.72 -23.39 16.89
C VAL A 267 -8.77 -24.11 16.04
N LYS A 268 -9.28 -23.45 14.99
CA LYS A 268 -10.24 -24.05 14.08
C LYS A 268 -9.68 -25.22 13.28
N ASP A 269 -8.39 -25.14 12.94
CA ASP A 269 -7.72 -26.12 12.08
C ASP A 269 -6.95 -27.19 12.87
N LEU A 270 -7.04 -27.18 14.23
CA LEU A 270 -6.39 -28.17 15.08
C LEU A 270 -7.02 -29.54 14.89
N THR A 271 -6.17 -30.53 14.71
CA THR A 271 -6.52 -31.95 14.67
C THR A 271 -5.93 -32.69 15.88
N PHE A 272 -6.42 -33.89 16.19
CA PHE A 272 -5.84 -34.72 17.23
C PHE A 272 -4.39 -35.13 16.93
N ALA A 273 -3.96 -35.12 15.67
CA ALA A 273 -2.58 -35.36 15.28
C ALA A 273 -1.62 -34.26 15.80
N ASN A 274 -2.12 -33.06 16.13
CA ASN A 274 -1.32 -32.00 16.73
C ASN A 274 -1.01 -32.23 18.21
N VAL A 275 -1.66 -33.23 18.87
CA VAL A 275 -1.53 -33.46 20.28
C VAL A 275 -0.61 -34.65 20.58
N ASP A 276 0.43 -34.39 21.32
CA ASP A 276 1.31 -35.39 21.89
C ASP A 276 0.81 -35.69 23.33
N TYR A 277 -0.08 -36.68 23.45
CA TYR A 277 -0.69 -37.06 24.74
C TYR A 277 0.30 -37.58 25.76
N SER A 278 1.36 -38.25 25.30
CA SER A 278 2.39 -38.84 26.19
C SER A 278 3.21 -37.75 26.85
N ASN A 279 3.59 -36.71 26.13
CA ASN A 279 4.37 -35.59 26.62
C ASN A 279 3.50 -34.39 27.03
N LYS A 280 2.18 -34.47 26.87
CA LYS A 280 1.21 -33.39 27.13
C LYS A 280 1.58 -32.11 26.41
N LEU A 281 1.85 -32.19 25.11
CA LEU A 281 2.23 -31.05 24.26
C LEU A 281 1.27 -30.90 23.10
N LEU A 282 0.92 -29.65 22.79
CA LEU A 282 0.29 -29.27 21.53
C LEU A 282 1.37 -28.73 20.58
N LYS A 283 1.49 -29.30 19.38
CA LYS A 283 2.47 -28.92 18.38
C LYS A 283 1.75 -28.59 17.06
N PHE A 284 1.88 -27.38 16.59
CA PHE A 284 1.26 -26.96 15.32
C PHE A 284 2.01 -25.81 14.66
N GLU A 285 1.79 -25.62 13.37
CA GLU A 285 2.26 -24.44 12.65
C GLU A 285 1.15 -23.37 12.56
N GLN A 286 1.48 -22.13 12.89
CA GLN A 286 0.51 -21.03 12.80
C GLN A 286 0.16 -20.70 11.36
N SER A 287 -1.13 -20.76 11.01
CA SER A 287 -1.65 -20.52 9.65
C SER A 287 -1.25 -19.14 9.07
N LYS A 288 -1.10 -18.13 9.93
CA LYS A 288 -0.74 -16.77 9.51
C LYS A 288 0.73 -16.63 9.12
N THR A 289 1.63 -17.40 9.71
CA THR A 289 3.09 -17.28 9.55
C THR A 289 3.70 -18.46 8.81
N LYS A 290 2.92 -19.48 8.50
CA LYS A 290 3.33 -20.67 7.73
C LYS A 290 3.95 -20.25 6.40
N GLY A 291 5.18 -20.74 6.15
CA GLY A 291 5.94 -20.44 4.94
C GLY A 291 6.58 -19.04 4.88
N HIS A 292 6.41 -18.19 5.91
CA HIS A 292 6.97 -16.84 5.95
C HIS A 292 7.91 -16.56 7.13
N SER A 293 8.00 -17.48 8.08
CA SER A 293 8.84 -17.34 9.28
C SER A 293 9.42 -18.68 9.68
N ALA A 294 10.70 -18.71 10.01
CA ALA A 294 11.36 -19.87 10.59
C ALA A 294 10.74 -20.29 11.96
N ASN A 295 10.01 -19.37 12.60
CA ASN A 295 9.36 -19.56 13.90
C ASN A 295 7.84 -19.76 13.77
N SER A 296 7.34 -20.38 12.69
CA SER A 296 5.91 -20.69 12.53
C SER A 296 5.44 -21.82 13.43
N GLY A 297 6.33 -22.71 13.86
CA GLY A 297 6.07 -23.81 14.80
C GLY A 297 5.88 -23.30 16.20
N VAL A 298 4.77 -23.70 16.86
CA VAL A 298 4.45 -23.39 18.25
C VAL A 298 4.27 -24.68 19.01
N VAL A 299 4.87 -24.73 20.21
CA VAL A 299 4.73 -25.82 21.16
C VAL A 299 4.14 -25.28 22.45
N ILE A 300 3.00 -25.83 22.88
CA ILE A 300 2.29 -25.41 24.09
C ILE A 300 2.14 -26.59 25.04
N PRO A 301 2.63 -26.49 26.28
CA PRO A 301 2.36 -27.49 27.31
C PRO A 301 0.87 -27.55 27.67
N LEU A 302 0.32 -28.75 27.78
CA LEU A 302 -1.07 -28.98 28.10
C LEU A 302 -1.20 -29.51 29.53
N ASN A 303 -1.98 -28.83 30.37
CA ASN A 303 -2.38 -29.34 31.65
C ASN A 303 -3.60 -30.28 31.51
N ASN A 304 -3.95 -30.98 32.60
CA ASN A 304 -5.05 -31.94 32.57
C ASN A 304 -6.41 -31.32 32.22
N GLY A 305 -6.65 -30.04 32.56
CA GLY A 305 -7.87 -29.31 32.17
C GLY A 305 -7.95 -29.09 30.67
N LEU A 306 -6.83 -28.71 30.05
CA LEU A 306 -6.72 -28.52 28.59
C LEU A 306 -6.87 -29.85 27.84
N LEU A 307 -6.28 -30.94 28.36
CA LEU A 307 -6.46 -32.27 27.78
C LEU A 307 -7.93 -32.72 27.85
N LYS A 308 -8.65 -32.43 28.93
CA LYS A 308 -10.10 -32.70 29.04
C LYS A 308 -10.91 -31.88 28.00
N LEU A 309 -10.53 -30.63 27.73
CA LEU A 309 -11.18 -29.82 26.70
C LEU A 309 -10.91 -30.35 25.30
N ILE A 310 -9.71 -30.86 25.03
CA ILE A 310 -9.35 -31.49 23.76
C ILE A 310 -10.12 -32.80 23.59
N GLY A 311 -10.12 -33.66 24.61
CA GLY A 311 -10.58 -35.03 24.54
C GLY A 311 -9.59 -35.93 23.80
N GLU A 312 -10.02 -37.11 23.40
CA GLU A 312 -9.25 -38.11 22.69
C GLU A 312 -10.00 -38.51 21.40
N PRO A 313 -9.30 -38.90 20.34
CA PRO A 313 -9.95 -39.45 19.15
C PRO A 313 -10.64 -40.79 19.54
N GLN A 314 -11.82 -41.01 18.98
CA GLN A 314 -12.60 -42.23 19.30
C GLN A 314 -11.91 -43.50 18.77
N ARG A 315 -11.17 -43.37 17.69
CA ARG A 315 -10.39 -44.44 17.04
C ARG A 315 -9.03 -43.90 16.62
N PRO A 316 -8.00 -44.77 16.51
CA PRO A 316 -6.69 -44.36 16.03
C PRO A 316 -6.69 -43.68 14.65
N GLU A 317 -7.59 -44.10 13.75
CA GLU A 317 -7.77 -43.51 12.41
C GLU A 317 -8.39 -42.12 12.43
N ASP A 318 -9.07 -41.72 13.51
CA ASP A 318 -9.69 -40.39 13.65
C ASP A 318 -8.65 -39.32 14.06
N ARG A 319 -7.38 -39.66 14.09
CA ARG A 319 -6.30 -38.77 14.54
C ARG A 319 -6.20 -37.47 13.72
N ASP A 320 -6.54 -37.52 12.45
CA ASP A 320 -6.57 -36.34 11.57
C ASP A 320 -7.89 -35.55 11.66
N GLY A 321 -8.84 -36.04 12.49
CA GLY A 321 -10.11 -35.35 12.75
C GLY A 321 -9.90 -34.05 13.54
N LEU A 322 -10.79 -33.07 13.30
CA LEU A 322 -10.75 -31.78 14.00
C LEU A 322 -11.09 -31.95 15.49
N ILE A 323 -10.30 -31.33 16.35
CA ILE A 323 -10.57 -31.28 17.83
C ILE A 323 -11.84 -30.48 18.10
N PHE A 324 -12.03 -29.37 17.39
CA PHE A 324 -13.16 -28.46 17.56
C PHE A 324 -13.87 -28.23 16.22
N PRO A 325 -14.76 -29.11 15.77
CA PRO A 325 -15.55 -28.86 14.57
C PRO A 325 -16.46 -27.65 14.75
N MET A 326 -16.07 -26.52 14.18
CA MET A 326 -16.77 -25.23 14.33
C MET A 326 -17.31 -24.73 12.99
N PRO A 327 -18.43 -24.01 13.01
CA PRO A 327 -18.97 -23.37 11.82
C PRO A 327 -18.10 -22.17 11.37
N SER A 328 -18.63 -21.32 10.49
CA SER A 328 -17.93 -20.13 10.02
C SER A 328 -17.57 -19.17 11.16
N TYR A 329 -16.54 -18.35 10.96
CA TYR A 329 -16.12 -17.32 11.92
C TYR A 329 -17.28 -16.41 12.36
N GLU A 330 -18.14 -16.05 11.41
CA GLU A 330 -19.27 -15.17 11.66
C GLU A 330 -20.27 -15.80 12.63
N MET A 331 -20.63 -17.08 12.41
CA MET A 331 -21.51 -17.83 13.30
C MET A 331 -20.89 -18.00 14.69
N CYS A 332 -19.62 -18.35 14.77
CA CYS A 332 -18.88 -18.45 16.02
C CYS A 332 -18.86 -17.12 16.78
N SER A 333 -18.69 -15.99 16.06
CA SER A 333 -18.66 -14.65 16.68
C SER A 333 -20.05 -14.23 17.18
N LYS A 334 -21.12 -14.57 16.48
CA LYS A 334 -22.50 -14.33 16.93
C LYS A 334 -22.83 -15.15 18.18
N ALA A 335 -22.43 -16.42 18.21
CA ALA A 335 -22.62 -17.31 19.37
C ALA A 335 -21.86 -16.79 20.60
N LEU A 336 -20.58 -16.42 20.43
CA LEU A 336 -19.77 -15.82 21.47
C LEU A 336 -20.39 -14.56 22.07
N LYS A 337 -20.88 -13.65 21.19
CA LYS A 337 -21.56 -12.42 21.63
C LYS A 337 -22.78 -12.69 22.49
N ARG A 338 -23.61 -13.68 22.09
CA ARG A 338 -24.79 -14.09 22.88
C ARG A 338 -24.40 -14.68 24.24
N TRP A 339 -23.36 -15.51 24.25
CA TRP A 339 -22.85 -16.14 25.48
C TRP A 339 -22.29 -15.12 26.47
N VAL A 340 -21.45 -14.19 26.00
CA VAL A 340 -20.90 -13.08 26.82
C VAL A 340 -22.02 -12.21 27.41
N LYS A 341 -23.06 -11.92 26.60
CA LYS A 341 -24.23 -11.17 27.08
C LYS A 341 -24.97 -11.94 28.18
N ARG A 342 -25.19 -13.26 28.03
CA ARG A 342 -25.83 -14.10 29.06
C ARG A 342 -25.01 -14.14 30.32
N ALA A 343 -23.71 -14.11 30.21
CA ALA A 343 -22.82 -14.04 31.37
C ALA A 343 -22.83 -12.68 32.08
N GLY A 344 -23.58 -11.70 31.61
CA GLY A 344 -23.60 -10.35 32.21
C GLY A 344 -22.31 -9.56 32.08
N ILE A 345 -21.42 -9.96 31.17
CA ILE A 345 -20.15 -9.28 30.95
C ILE A 345 -20.34 -8.10 29.99
N ASN A 346 -20.17 -6.89 30.52
CA ASN A 346 -20.34 -5.64 29.73
C ASN A 346 -19.04 -5.23 29.05
N LYS A 347 -18.48 -6.12 28.20
CA LYS A 347 -17.30 -5.90 27.38
C LYS A 347 -17.53 -6.39 25.96
N HIS A 348 -16.92 -5.75 24.97
CA HIS A 348 -16.95 -6.21 23.59
C HIS A 348 -15.94 -7.33 23.36
N ILE A 349 -16.32 -8.55 23.69
CA ILE A 349 -15.45 -9.73 23.59
C ILE A 349 -15.53 -10.32 22.18
N THR A 350 -14.36 -10.49 21.59
CA THR A 350 -14.14 -11.16 20.30
C THR A 350 -13.21 -12.36 20.50
N TRP A 351 -13.10 -13.22 19.49
CA TRP A 351 -12.15 -14.35 19.53
C TRP A 351 -10.71 -13.91 19.82
N HIS A 352 -10.33 -12.71 19.34
CA HIS A 352 -8.98 -12.20 19.61
C HIS A 352 -8.79 -11.72 21.05
N CYS A 353 -9.88 -11.39 21.75
CA CYS A 353 -9.83 -11.03 23.16
C CYS A 353 -9.40 -12.23 24.03
N ALA A 354 -9.75 -13.48 23.67
CA ALA A 354 -9.26 -14.66 24.39
C ALA A 354 -7.72 -14.70 24.44
N ARG A 355 -7.06 -14.47 23.31
CA ARG A 355 -5.61 -14.41 23.22
C ARG A 355 -5.01 -13.23 24.01
N HIS A 356 -5.70 -12.10 24.05
CA HIS A 356 -5.27 -10.95 24.85
C HIS A 356 -5.43 -11.23 26.36
N SER A 357 -6.55 -11.86 26.75
CA SER A 357 -6.80 -12.27 28.13
C SER A 357 -5.74 -13.28 28.60
N PHE A 358 -5.43 -14.28 27.77
CA PHE A 358 -4.34 -15.20 28.05
C PHE A 358 -3.01 -14.46 28.31
N ALA A 359 -2.62 -13.56 27.40
CA ALA A 359 -1.36 -12.86 27.50
C ALA A 359 -1.26 -11.99 28.77
N VAL A 360 -2.33 -11.24 29.08
CA VAL A 360 -2.37 -10.38 30.26
C VAL A 360 -2.42 -11.20 31.53
N ASN A 361 -3.29 -12.22 31.60
CA ASN A 361 -3.45 -13.03 32.83
C ASN A 361 -2.18 -13.84 33.16
N ILE A 362 -1.48 -14.38 32.13
CA ILE A 362 -0.24 -15.11 32.38
C ILE A 362 0.92 -14.18 32.79
N LEU A 363 0.95 -12.94 32.27
CA LEU A 363 1.88 -11.91 32.73
C LEU A 363 1.58 -11.50 34.18
N ASN A 364 0.29 -11.30 34.54
CA ASN A 364 -0.13 -10.98 35.90
C ASN A 364 0.25 -12.09 36.90
N ASN A 365 0.32 -13.34 36.43
CA ASN A 365 0.80 -14.46 37.22
C ASN A 365 2.33 -14.63 37.21
N GLY A 366 3.08 -13.61 36.84
CA GLY A 366 4.54 -13.55 36.92
C GLY A 366 5.32 -14.18 35.76
N ALA A 367 4.64 -14.56 34.65
CA ALA A 367 5.36 -15.10 33.52
C ALA A 367 6.23 -14.04 32.82
N ASN A 368 7.45 -14.44 32.44
CA ASN A 368 8.33 -13.56 31.68
C ASN A 368 7.76 -13.24 30.29
N ILE A 369 7.93 -12.01 29.83
CA ILE A 369 7.45 -11.55 28.51
C ILE A 369 7.98 -12.39 27.33
N LYS A 370 9.20 -12.93 27.42
CA LYS A 370 9.77 -13.83 26.41
C LYS A 370 9.02 -15.15 26.36
N THR A 371 8.67 -15.71 27.52
CA THR A 371 7.84 -16.92 27.61
C THR A 371 6.47 -16.69 26.99
N VAL A 372 5.82 -15.57 27.30
CA VAL A 372 4.54 -15.20 26.71
C VAL A 372 4.65 -15.02 25.20
N ALA A 373 5.71 -14.37 24.71
CA ALA A 373 5.95 -14.21 23.27
C ALA A 373 6.11 -15.56 22.58
N ASN A 374 6.83 -16.52 23.17
CA ASN A 374 7.02 -17.87 22.63
C ASN A 374 5.70 -18.65 22.60
N LEU A 375 4.93 -18.67 23.68
CA LEU A 375 3.62 -19.32 23.73
C LEU A 375 2.64 -18.75 22.70
N LEU A 376 2.71 -17.45 22.45
CA LEU A 376 1.92 -16.79 21.43
C LEU A 376 2.49 -16.98 20.00
N GLY A 377 3.71 -17.51 19.83
CA GLY A 377 4.37 -17.62 18.54
C GLY A 377 4.61 -16.25 17.89
N HIS A 378 5.04 -15.26 18.65
CA HIS A 378 5.47 -13.97 18.16
C HIS A 378 6.94 -14.03 17.71
N SER A 379 7.23 -13.53 16.52
CA SER A 379 8.61 -13.45 15.98
C SER A 379 9.52 -12.47 16.73
N GLY A 380 8.96 -11.65 17.65
CA GLY A 380 9.70 -10.67 18.44
C GLY A 380 8.84 -10.07 19.54
N LEU A 381 9.49 -9.40 20.50
CA LEU A 381 8.85 -8.84 21.71
C LEU A 381 7.89 -7.68 21.41
N LYS A 382 8.14 -6.91 20.37
CA LYS A 382 7.32 -5.72 19.98
C LYS A 382 5.82 -5.99 19.95
N HIS A 383 5.40 -7.20 19.56
CA HIS A 383 3.98 -7.59 19.52
C HIS A 383 3.44 -7.98 20.90
N THR A 384 4.33 -8.27 21.87
CA THR A 384 3.98 -8.67 23.24
C THR A 384 4.06 -7.50 24.22
N GLU A 385 4.93 -6.51 23.96
CA GLU A 385 5.09 -5.31 24.79
C GLU A 385 3.80 -4.53 25.05
N LYS A 386 2.85 -4.57 24.12
CA LYS A 386 1.53 -3.96 24.32
C LYS A 386 0.75 -4.53 25.50
N TYR A 387 1.04 -5.75 25.93
CA TYR A 387 0.41 -6.38 27.08
C TYR A 387 1.02 -5.95 28.41
N THR A 388 2.30 -5.59 28.44
CA THR A 388 2.98 -5.15 29.66
C THR A 388 2.43 -3.82 30.19
N ARG A 389 1.88 -2.98 29.30
CA ARG A 389 1.25 -1.71 29.69
C ARG A 389 -0.07 -1.88 30.44
N ALA A 390 -0.68 -3.07 30.36
CA ALA A 390 -1.94 -3.39 31.03
C ALA A 390 -1.74 -4.01 32.42
N VAL A 391 -0.48 -4.12 32.88
CA VAL A 391 -0.12 -4.90 34.09
C VAL A 391 0.51 -3.96 35.11
N ASP A 392 -0.32 -3.14 35.77
CA ASP A 392 0.14 -2.25 36.85
C ASP A 392 0.49 -3.06 38.13
N SER A 393 -0.17 -4.19 38.37
CA SER A 393 0.12 -5.09 39.50
C SER A 393 1.54 -5.65 39.50
N LEU A 394 2.16 -5.85 38.32
CA LEU A 394 3.57 -6.28 38.25
C LEU A 394 4.55 -5.17 38.68
N LYS A 395 4.20 -3.92 38.52
CA LYS A 395 5.02 -2.81 38.98
C LYS A 395 4.98 -2.72 40.51
N GLU A 396 3.78 -2.86 41.10
CA GLU A 396 3.62 -2.90 42.55
C GLU A 396 4.33 -4.10 43.16
N ALA A 397 4.15 -5.28 42.55
CA ALA A 397 4.83 -6.50 43.01
C ALA A 397 6.37 -6.36 42.90
N ALA A 398 6.88 -5.75 41.82
CA ALA A 398 8.31 -5.52 41.64
C ALA A 398 8.86 -4.54 42.70
N ILE A 399 8.16 -3.46 43.01
CA ILE A 399 8.57 -2.53 44.05
C ILE A 399 8.48 -3.17 45.44
N ASN A 400 7.39 -3.90 45.72
CA ASN A 400 7.18 -4.58 47.01
C ASN A 400 8.14 -5.76 47.23
N SER A 401 8.80 -6.26 46.19
CA SER A 401 9.85 -7.29 46.33
C SER A 401 11.20 -6.76 46.80
N LEU A 402 11.39 -5.43 46.78
CA LEU A 402 12.60 -4.80 47.29
C LEU A 402 12.57 -4.84 48.84
N PRO A 403 13.76 -4.93 49.49
CA PRO A 403 13.85 -4.79 50.95
C PRO A 403 13.20 -3.49 51.41
N GLN A 404 12.43 -3.56 52.48
CA GLN A 404 11.83 -2.35 53.06
C GLN A 404 12.95 -1.41 53.54
N ILE A 405 12.84 -0.15 53.14
CA ILE A 405 13.77 0.88 53.59
C ILE A 405 13.34 1.32 54.99
N ASP A 406 14.24 1.13 55.96
CA ASP A 406 14.05 1.71 57.30
C ASP A 406 14.44 3.20 57.24
N VAL A 407 13.43 4.06 57.27
CA VAL A 407 13.59 5.52 57.24
C VAL A 407 13.59 6.13 58.64
N SER A 408 13.60 5.31 59.72
CA SER A 408 13.57 5.77 61.11
C SER A 408 14.83 6.55 61.52
N ASN A 409 15.89 6.50 60.69
CA ASN A 409 17.18 7.19 60.93
C ASN A 409 17.52 8.22 59.85
N ILE A 410 16.60 8.64 58.99
CA ILE A 410 16.77 9.71 58.02
C ILE A 410 15.89 10.89 58.50
#